data_4315b2394c15891b19973fcd22968225
#
_entry.id   4315b2394c15891b19973fcd22968225
#
_cell.length_a   1.000
_cell.length_b   1.000
_cell.length_c   1.000
_cell.angle_alpha   90.00
_cell.angle_beta   90.00
_cell.angle_gamma   90.00
#
_symmetry.space_group_name_H-M   'P 1'
#
loop_
_entity.id
_entity.type
_entity.pdbx_description
1 polymer ?
#
loop_
_entity_poly.entity_id
_entity_poly.type
_entity_poly.pdbx_seq_one_letter_code
_entity_poly.pdbx_strand_id
1 'polypeptide(L)'
;RMPDVISIGLGGGSIVRQHEDGTVTVGPDSVGYRITEKALVFGGDTLTATDVAVKLKLADIGDKSKVEQLDYETARKAMEAIRSMVEDSIDAMKVSSADIDVILVGGGSIIIPDQLAGTKSVVKPDYFGTANAIGSAISKVSGTLEQLINYDETPREAALNRARAEAVELAVEAGAVRETVEIIEVEDVPLAYYPGNTNRVKVKAAGDLV
;
A
#
# COMPACT_ATOMS: atom_id res chain seq x y z
N ARG A 1 -11.62 -3.04 9.20
CA ARG A 1 -10.78 -1.85 9.43
C ARG A 1 -9.95 -1.59 8.18
N MET A 2 -9.88 -0.35 7.73
CA MET A 2 -8.95 0.05 6.67
C MET A 2 -7.66 0.55 7.34
N PRO A 3 -6.48 0.27 6.75
CA PRO A 3 -5.26 0.92 7.19
C PRO A 3 -5.37 2.44 6.99
N ASP A 4 -4.72 3.20 7.85
CA ASP A 4 -4.52 4.63 7.63
C ASP A 4 -3.49 4.80 6.53
N VAL A 5 -3.79 5.63 5.51
CA VAL A 5 -2.93 5.76 4.32
C VAL A 5 -2.90 7.20 3.83
N ILE A 6 -1.71 7.64 3.40
CA ILE A 6 -1.51 8.86 2.62
C ILE A 6 -1.05 8.44 1.22
N SER A 7 -1.68 9.00 0.19
CA SER A 7 -1.26 8.79 -1.20
C SER A 7 -0.62 10.05 -1.75
N ILE A 8 0.58 9.91 -2.30
CA ILE A 8 1.31 11.00 -2.96
C ILE A 8 1.61 10.64 -4.42
N GLY A 9 1.74 11.65 -5.27
CA GLY A 9 2.03 11.47 -6.70
C GLY A 9 3.51 11.18 -6.97
N LEU A 10 4.06 10.11 -6.36
CA LEU A 10 5.45 9.72 -6.48
C LEU A 10 5.58 8.23 -6.82
N GLY A 11 6.40 7.93 -7.81
CA GLY A 11 6.74 6.57 -8.23
C GLY A 11 7.88 6.56 -9.23
N GLY A 12 8.33 5.39 -9.66
CA GLY A 12 9.44 5.26 -10.63
C GLY A 12 9.21 6.01 -11.94
N GLY A 13 7.95 6.06 -12.40
CA GLY A 13 7.54 6.76 -13.61
C GLY A 13 7.26 8.26 -13.43
N SER A 14 7.41 8.83 -12.23
CA SER A 14 7.22 10.27 -12.01
C SER A 14 8.16 11.07 -12.87
N ILE A 15 7.60 12.06 -13.58
CA ILE A 15 8.36 12.89 -14.52
C ILE A 15 9.18 13.91 -13.74
N VAL A 16 10.45 14.03 -14.11
CA VAL A 16 11.38 15.02 -13.57
C VAL A 16 11.46 16.19 -14.52
N ARG A 17 11.27 17.42 -14.01
CA ARG A 17 11.37 18.66 -14.78
C ARG A 17 12.39 19.60 -14.16
N GLN A 18 13.26 20.11 -15.01
CA GLN A 18 14.14 21.21 -14.67
C GLN A 18 13.53 22.51 -15.17
N HIS A 19 13.43 23.51 -14.31
CA HIS A 19 12.89 24.82 -14.62
C HIS A 19 14.00 25.82 -14.96
N GLU A 20 13.64 26.93 -15.61
CA GLU A 20 14.59 27.99 -16.03
C GLU A 20 15.33 28.62 -14.86
N ASP A 21 14.73 28.67 -13.67
CA ASP A 21 15.33 29.16 -12.45
C ASP A 21 16.31 28.17 -11.79
N GLY A 22 16.51 26.98 -12.42
CA GLY A 22 17.38 25.92 -11.95
C GLY A 22 16.77 25.04 -10.84
N THR A 23 15.47 25.22 -10.54
CA THR A 23 14.74 24.29 -9.66
C THR A 23 14.40 22.99 -10.39
N VAL A 24 14.25 21.91 -9.64
CA VAL A 24 13.88 20.59 -10.16
C VAL A 24 12.65 20.09 -9.42
N THR A 25 11.63 19.67 -10.17
CA THR A 25 10.42 19.06 -9.61
C THR A 25 10.27 17.62 -10.07
N VAL A 26 9.62 16.80 -9.22
CA VAL A 26 9.34 15.38 -9.50
C VAL A 26 7.85 15.13 -9.31
N GLY A 27 7.19 14.61 -10.37
CA GLY A 27 5.75 14.42 -10.33
C GLY A 27 4.95 15.74 -10.29
N PRO A 28 3.64 15.70 -9.98
CA PRO A 28 2.81 14.50 -9.83
C PRO A 28 2.55 13.76 -11.14
N ASP A 29 2.86 14.37 -12.29
CA ASP A 29 2.73 13.72 -13.60
C ASP A 29 3.65 12.50 -13.70
N SER A 30 3.16 11.46 -14.35
CA SER A 30 3.88 10.20 -14.50
C SER A 30 3.67 9.58 -15.88
N VAL A 31 4.67 8.87 -16.37
CA VAL A 31 4.54 8.02 -17.56
C VAL A 31 3.75 6.75 -17.27
N GLY A 32 3.48 6.46 -15.99
CA GLY A 32 2.69 5.31 -15.54
C GLY A 32 3.26 3.98 -16.04
N TYR A 33 2.38 3.09 -16.52
CA TYR A 33 2.76 1.77 -17.04
C TYR A 33 3.65 1.82 -18.30
N ARG A 34 3.73 2.98 -18.96
CA ARG A 34 4.59 3.17 -20.14
C ARG A 34 6.04 3.48 -19.80
N ILE A 35 6.46 3.23 -18.56
CA ILE A 35 7.83 3.50 -18.09
C ILE A 35 8.89 2.81 -18.96
N THR A 36 8.65 1.58 -19.40
CA THR A 36 9.57 0.80 -20.25
C THR A 36 9.68 1.31 -21.69
N GLU A 37 8.77 2.21 -22.11
CA GLU A 37 8.80 2.84 -23.43
C GLU A 37 9.32 4.29 -23.34
N LYS A 38 9.04 4.96 -22.22
CA LYS A 38 9.21 6.41 -22.10
C LYS A 38 10.43 6.84 -21.32
N ALA A 39 10.85 6.08 -20.29
CA ALA A 39 12.00 6.46 -19.48
C ALA A 39 13.31 6.34 -20.28
N LEU A 40 14.27 7.23 -20.00
CA LEU A 40 15.55 7.29 -20.71
C LEU A 40 16.33 5.97 -20.63
N VAL A 41 16.37 5.33 -19.46
CA VAL A 41 17.09 4.05 -19.27
C VAL A 41 16.55 2.91 -20.14
N PHE A 42 15.35 3.03 -20.68
CA PHE A 42 14.77 2.09 -21.65
C PHE A 42 14.80 2.59 -23.10
N GLY A 43 15.48 3.74 -23.35
CA GLY A 43 15.61 4.33 -24.68
C GLY A 43 14.49 5.27 -25.06
N GLY A 44 13.65 5.67 -24.12
CA GLY A 44 12.62 6.70 -24.31
C GLY A 44 13.19 8.12 -24.31
N ASP A 45 12.30 9.08 -24.21
CA ASP A 45 12.57 10.52 -24.35
C ASP A 45 12.23 11.35 -23.09
N THR A 46 11.76 10.69 -22.05
CA THR A 46 11.21 11.35 -20.86
C THR A 46 12.08 11.04 -19.64
N LEU A 47 12.57 12.10 -18.97
CA LEU A 47 13.33 11.96 -17.74
C LEU A 47 12.36 11.61 -16.60
N THR A 48 12.64 10.49 -15.90
CA THR A 48 11.82 9.96 -14.82
C THR A 48 12.62 9.76 -13.54
N ALA A 49 11.92 9.53 -12.41
CA ALA A 49 12.56 9.22 -11.14
C ALA A 49 13.40 7.93 -11.21
N THR A 50 13.03 6.96 -12.05
CA THR A 50 13.84 5.75 -12.30
C THR A 50 15.19 6.11 -12.94
N ASP A 51 15.21 7.02 -13.90
CA ASP A 51 16.46 7.47 -14.54
C ASP A 51 17.39 8.15 -13.53
N VAL A 52 16.82 8.95 -12.64
CA VAL A 52 17.54 9.58 -11.52
C VAL A 52 18.15 8.52 -10.59
N ALA A 53 17.37 7.51 -10.21
CA ALA A 53 17.86 6.43 -9.34
C ALA A 53 19.01 5.65 -10.01
N VAL A 54 18.93 5.38 -11.30
CA VAL A 54 20.01 4.71 -12.06
C VAL A 54 21.24 5.61 -12.18
N LYS A 55 21.06 6.92 -12.48
CA LYS A 55 22.17 7.89 -12.55
C LYS A 55 22.91 7.97 -11.22
N LEU A 56 22.20 7.96 -10.10
CA LEU A 56 22.77 8.02 -8.75
C LEU A 56 23.20 6.64 -8.20
N LYS A 57 23.12 5.59 -9.01
CA LYS A 57 23.50 4.21 -8.65
C LYS A 57 22.70 3.60 -7.51
N LEU A 58 21.47 4.07 -7.29
CA LEU A 58 20.53 3.49 -6.33
C LEU A 58 19.79 2.28 -6.90
N ALA A 59 19.72 2.17 -8.24
CA ALA A 59 19.10 1.06 -8.95
C ALA A 59 19.96 0.60 -10.12
N ASP A 60 19.86 -0.70 -10.43
CA ASP A 60 20.49 -1.34 -11.58
C ASP A 60 19.39 -1.85 -12.53
N ILE A 61 18.85 -0.95 -13.36
CA ILE A 61 17.71 -1.20 -14.25
C ILE A 61 17.97 -0.53 -15.60
N GLY A 62 17.60 -1.22 -16.68
CA GLY A 62 17.73 -0.70 -18.05
C GLY A 62 19.16 -0.50 -18.49
N ASP A 63 19.35 0.38 -19.45
CA ASP A 63 20.65 0.72 -20.02
C ASP A 63 21.22 1.99 -19.36
N LYS A 64 22.19 1.81 -18.48
CA LYS A 64 22.85 2.91 -17.74
C LYS A 64 23.50 3.93 -18.66
N SER A 65 23.97 3.53 -19.86
CA SER A 65 24.58 4.46 -20.82
C SER A 65 23.64 5.57 -21.27
N LYS A 66 22.34 5.31 -21.25
CA LYS A 66 21.29 6.27 -21.65
C LYS A 66 21.15 7.46 -20.70
N VAL A 67 21.60 7.31 -19.46
CA VAL A 67 21.57 8.36 -18.42
C VAL A 67 22.94 8.95 -18.10
N GLU A 68 23.99 8.55 -18.82
CA GLU A 68 25.34 9.13 -18.65
C GLU A 68 25.36 10.64 -18.86
N GLN A 69 24.62 11.11 -19.87
CA GLN A 69 24.48 12.54 -20.22
C GLN A 69 23.65 13.36 -19.22
N LEU A 70 22.88 12.70 -18.36
CA LEU A 70 22.09 13.40 -17.33
C LEU A 70 23.04 14.12 -16.38
N ASP A 71 22.82 15.43 -16.21
CA ASP A 71 23.60 16.24 -15.27
C ASP A 71 23.46 15.72 -13.85
N TYR A 72 24.58 15.58 -13.15
CA TYR A 72 24.62 15.04 -11.79
C TYR A 72 23.88 15.92 -10.79
N GLU A 73 24.00 17.27 -10.92
CA GLU A 73 23.32 18.19 -10.03
C GLU A 73 21.80 18.17 -10.23
N THR A 74 21.33 18.01 -11.44
CA THR A 74 19.92 17.81 -11.74
C THR A 74 19.40 16.53 -11.09
N ALA A 75 20.16 15.42 -11.20
CA ALA A 75 19.79 14.18 -10.56
C ALA A 75 19.77 14.28 -9.03
N ARG A 76 20.75 14.99 -8.43
CA ARG A 76 20.83 15.24 -7.00
C ARG A 76 19.64 16.08 -6.50
N LYS A 77 19.31 17.17 -7.20
CA LYS A 77 18.15 18.01 -6.86
C LYS A 77 16.84 17.25 -6.98
N ALA A 78 16.67 16.40 -7.99
CA ALA A 78 15.50 15.53 -8.13
C ALA A 78 15.40 14.55 -6.94
N MET A 79 16.51 13.95 -6.53
CA MET A 79 16.54 13.05 -5.38
C MET A 79 16.21 13.78 -4.07
N GLU A 80 16.66 15.02 -3.90
CA GLU A 80 16.31 15.84 -2.74
C GLU A 80 14.81 16.17 -2.71
N ALA A 81 14.21 16.48 -3.86
CA ALA A 81 12.76 16.67 -3.97
C ALA A 81 11.99 15.38 -3.61
N ILE A 82 12.44 14.21 -4.09
CA ILE A 82 11.88 12.92 -3.72
C ILE A 82 11.97 12.69 -2.21
N ARG A 83 13.15 12.93 -1.63
CA ARG A 83 13.40 12.79 -0.20
C ARG A 83 12.43 13.64 0.62
N SER A 84 12.32 14.94 0.31
CA SER A 84 11.43 15.85 1.01
C SER A 84 9.97 15.38 0.98
N MET A 85 9.46 14.97 -0.20
CA MET A 85 8.09 14.46 -0.33
C MET A 85 7.84 13.23 0.54
N VAL A 86 8.81 12.34 0.66
CA VAL A 86 8.70 11.12 1.49
C VAL A 86 8.78 11.47 2.97
N GLU A 87 9.71 12.33 3.37
CA GLU A 87 9.88 12.79 4.75
C GLU A 87 8.64 13.53 5.25
N ASP A 88 8.06 14.42 4.43
CA ASP A 88 6.81 15.11 4.74
C ASP A 88 5.64 14.11 4.93
N SER A 89 5.59 13.07 4.11
CA SER A 89 4.58 12.02 4.23
C SER A 89 4.76 11.18 5.49
N ILE A 90 6.01 10.86 5.85
CA ILE A 90 6.34 10.15 7.09
C ILE A 90 5.93 11.00 8.30
N ASP A 91 6.25 12.29 8.30
CA ASP A 91 5.91 13.18 9.40
C ASP A 91 4.39 13.32 9.57
N ALA A 92 3.66 13.43 8.47
CA ALA A 92 2.19 13.48 8.48
C ALA A 92 1.52 12.21 9.01
N MET A 93 2.19 11.04 8.89
CA MET A 93 1.68 9.75 9.40
C MET A 93 2.07 9.49 10.85
N LYS A 94 3.05 10.20 11.39
CA LYS A 94 3.51 10.01 12.77
C LYS A 94 2.48 10.51 13.77
N VAL A 95 2.26 9.72 14.80
CA VAL A 95 1.38 10.08 15.94
C VAL A 95 2.17 10.68 17.12
N SER A 96 3.49 10.76 17.00
CA SER A 96 4.39 11.33 18.01
C SER A 96 5.66 11.87 17.35
N SER A 97 6.47 12.64 18.08
CA SER A 97 7.76 13.14 17.60
C SER A 97 8.89 12.12 17.58
N ALA A 98 8.65 10.88 18.05
CA ALA A 98 9.65 9.83 18.03
C ALA A 98 9.96 9.35 16.62
N ASP A 99 11.20 8.92 16.38
CA ASP A 99 11.59 8.29 15.13
C ASP A 99 10.95 6.90 15.01
N ILE A 100 10.54 6.55 13.78
CA ILE A 100 9.84 5.30 13.48
C ILE A 100 10.68 4.39 12.57
N ASP A 101 10.38 3.10 12.59
CA ASP A 101 10.91 2.16 11.60
C ASP A 101 10.03 2.21 10.34
N VAL A 102 10.67 2.28 9.18
CA VAL A 102 10.00 2.32 7.87
C VAL A 102 10.37 1.08 7.06
N ILE A 103 9.37 0.41 6.52
CA ILE A 103 9.55 -0.74 5.61
C ILE A 103 9.17 -0.29 4.20
N LEU A 104 10.11 -0.39 3.27
CA LEU A 104 9.90 -0.05 1.87
C LEU A 104 9.54 -1.30 1.07
N VAL A 105 8.36 -1.28 0.44
CA VAL A 105 7.87 -2.37 -0.41
C VAL A 105 7.34 -1.85 -1.74
N GLY A 106 7.29 -2.72 -2.73
CA GLY A 106 6.86 -2.39 -4.08
C GLY A 106 7.96 -1.84 -4.97
N GLY A 107 7.72 -1.78 -6.28
CA GLY A 107 8.70 -1.35 -7.28
C GLY A 107 9.21 0.09 -7.11
N GLY A 108 8.40 0.96 -6.49
CA GLY A 108 8.79 2.34 -6.19
C GLY A 108 9.89 2.48 -5.14
N SER A 109 10.20 1.43 -4.37
CA SER A 109 11.25 1.45 -3.34
C SER A 109 12.64 1.78 -3.87
N ILE A 110 12.88 1.59 -5.16
CA ILE A 110 14.17 1.87 -5.82
C ILE A 110 14.53 3.34 -5.87
N ILE A 111 13.54 4.23 -5.84
CA ILE A 111 13.76 5.69 -5.88
C ILE A 111 13.85 6.30 -4.48
N ILE A 112 13.66 5.52 -3.43
CA ILE A 112 13.67 6.01 -2.05
C ILE A 112 15.06 5.79 -1.44
N PRO A 113 15.71 6.84 -0.88
CA PRO A 113 17.00 6.72 -0.21
C PRO A 113 16.88 5.91 1.09
N ASP A 114 18.00 5.31 1.50
CA ASP A 114 18.08 4.45 2.69
C ASP A 114 18.13 5.25 4.02
N GLN A 115 18.25 6.59 3.93
CA GLN A 115 18.26 7.49 5.09
C GLN A 115 17.22 8.59 4.88
N LEU A 116 16.27 8.68 5.81
CA LEU A 116 15.18 9.66 5.81
C LEU A 116 15.07 10.29 7.18
N ALA A 117 14.80 11.59 7.23
CA ALA A 117 14.55 12.29 8.48
C ALA A 117 13.29 11.72 9.18
N GLY A 118 13.32 11.70 10.51
CA GLY A 118 12.22 11.17 11.32
C GLY A 118 12.12 9.65 11.33
N THR A 119 13.15 8.94 10.82
CA THR A 119 13.20 7.47 10.82
C THR A 119 14.36 6.96 11.67
N LYS A 120 14.08 5.89 12.44
CA LYS A 120 15.08 5.12 13.18
C LYS A 120 15.79 4.13 12.24
N SER A 121 15.03 3.51 11.36
CA SER A 121 15.55 2.60 10.33
C SER A 121 14.67 2.64 9.07
N VAL A 122 15.30 2.42 7.91
CA VAL A 122 14.63 2.21 6.63
C VAL A 122 15.05 0.84 6.13
N VAL A 123 14.09 -0.09 6.03
CA VAL A 123 14.33 -1.49 5.69
C VAL A 123 13.72 -1.83 4.35
N LYS A 124 14.49 -2.42 3.45
CA LYS A 124 14.03 -3.06 2.22
C LYS A 124 14.11 -4.58 2.42
N PRO A 125 13.01 -5.27 2.74
CA PRO A 125 13.03 -6.71 2.96
C PRO A 125 13.32 -7.47 1.66
N ASP A 126 13.73 -8.74 1.77
CA ASP A 126 13.84 -9.62 0.62
C ASP A 126 12.51 -9.65 -0.15
N TYR A 127 12.59 -9.67 -1.48
CA TYR A 127 11.42 -9.63 -2.37
C TYR A 127 10.55 -8.36 -2.26
N PHE A 128 11.08 -7.26 -1.74
CA PHE A 128 10.32 -6.00 -1.60
C PHE A 128 9.59 -5.57 -2.88
N GLY A 129 10.18 -5.79 -4.05
CA GLY A 129 9.61 -5.44 -5.36
C GLY A 129 8.36 -6.23 -5.73
N THR A 130 8.19 -7.44 -5.16
CA THR A 130 7.07 -8.36 -5.40
C THR A 130 6.16 -8.55 -4.19
N ALA A 131 6.33 -7.74 -3.15
CA ALA A 131 5.60 -7.86 -1.89
C ALA A 131 4.07 -7.88 -2.07
N ASN A 132 3.54 -7.08 -3.01
CA ASN A 132 2.11 -7.08 -3.33
C ASN A 132 1.63 -8.42 -3.91
N ALA A 133 2.40 -9.01 -4.83
CA ALA A 133 2.09 -10.32 -5.40
C ALA A 133 2.16 -11.44 -4.35
N ILE A 134 3.17 -11.38 -3.47
CA ILE A 134 3.30 -12.32 -2.34
C ILE A 134 2.10 -12.17 -1.40
N GLY A 135 1.75 -10.92 -1.03
CA GLY A 135 0.59 -10.64 -0.19
C GLY A 135 -0.71 -11.17 -0.79
N SER A 136 -0.89 -11.03 -2.10
CA SER A 136 -2.06 -11.59 -2.81
C SER A 136 -2.06 -13.11 -2.81
N ALA A 137 -0.89 -13.74 -2.99
CA ALA A 137 -0.76 -15.20 -3.03
C ALA A 137 -1.03 -15.88 -1.68
N ILE A 138 -0.72 -15.19 -0.56
CA ILE A 138 -0.96 -15.70 0.80
C ILE A 138 -2.24 -15.16 1.42
N SER A 139 -3.01 -14.33 0.69
CA SER A 139 -4.25 -13.76 1.23
C SER A 139 -5.32 -14.83 1.36
N LYS A 140 -6.07 -14.74 2.46
CA LYS A 140 -7.22 -15.60 2.68
C LYS A 140 -8.46 -15.05 1.98
N VAL A 141 -9.32 -15.94 1.53
CA VAL A 141 -10.67 -15.60 1.03
C VAL A 141 -11.58 -15.39 2.23
N SER A 142 -12.43 -14.39 2.21
CA SER A 142 -13.31 -14.10 3.34
C SER A 142 -14.76 -13.91 2.93
N GLY A 143 -15.65 -14.41 3.80
CA GLY A 143 -17.08 -14.10 3.80
C GLY A 143 -17.39 -13.14 4.94
N THR A 144 -18.22 -12.13 4.71
CA THR A 144 -18.67 -11.20 5.73
C THR A 144 -20.19 -11.16 5.73
N LEU A 145 -20.77 -11.39 6.88
CA LEU A 145 -22.20 -11.21 7.15
C LEU A 145 -22.39 -9.97 8.02
N GLU A 146 -23.30 -9.10 7.65
CA GLU A 146 -23.74 -7.98 8.49
C GLU A 146 -25.27 -7.93 8.49
N GLN A 147 -25.88 -7.98 9.67
CA GLN A 147 -27.33 -7.97 9.83
C GLN A 147 -27.77 -7.32 11.14
N LEU A 148 -29.01 -6.87 11.18
CA LEU A 148 -29.67 -6.40 12.38
C LEU A 148 -30.42 -7.57 13.04
N ILE A 149 -30.18 -7.81 14.31
CA ILE A 149 -30.80 -8.89 15.07
C ILE A 149 -31.50 -8.31 16.29
N ASN A 150 -32.79 -8.64 16.45
CA ASN A 150 -33.53 -8.36 17.66
C ASN A 150 -33.46 -9.54 18.64
N TYR A 151 -32.76 -9.33 19.76
CA TYR A 151 -32.58 -10.36 20.78
C TYR A 151 -33.80 -10.62 21.67
N ASP A 152 -34.86 -9.78 21.54
CA ASP A 152 -36.14 -10.08 22.17
C ASP A 152 -36.88 -11.21 21.43
N GLU A 153 -36.59 -11.40 20.13
CA GLU A 153 -37.21 -12.42 19.27
C GLU A 153 -36.34 -13.69 19.16
N THR A 154 -35.03 -13.53 19.21
CA THR A 154 -34.09 -14.65 19.04
C THR A 154 -33.02 -14.61 20.13
N PRO A 155 -32.83 -15.68 20.90
CA PRO A 155 -31.76 -15.73 21.89
C PRO A 155 -30.39 -15.40 21.28
N ARG A 156 -29.64 -14.52 21.94
CA ARG A 156 -28.36 -13.97 21.45
C ARG A 156 -27.39 -15.05 20.96
N GLU A 157 -27.17 -16.10 21.77
CA GLU A 157 -26.26 -17.19 21.40
C GLU A 157 -26.70 -17.95 20.15
N ALA A 158 -28.00 -18.20 20.01
CA ALA A 158 -28.53 -18.87 18.83
C ALA A 158 -28.36 -18.02 17.57
N ALA A 159 -28.63 -16.71 17.69
CA ALA A 159 -28.46 -15.75 16.60
C ALA A 159 -26.99 -15.61 16.18
N LEU A 160 -26.06 -15.49 17.12
CA LEU A 160 -24.64 -15.40 16.84
C LEU A 160 -24.08 -16.69 16.21
N ASN A 161 -24.54 -17.86 16.67
CA ASN A 161 -24.10 -19.14 16.07
C ASN A 161 -24.59 -19.29 14.63
N ARG A 162 -25.82 -18.85 14.33
CA ARG A 162 -26.33 -18.81 12.96
C ARG A 162 -25.53 -17.83 12.10
N ALA A 163 -25.24 -16.65 12.60
CA ALA A 163 -24.44 -15.64 11.89
C ALA A 163 -23.03 -16.15 11.58
N ARG A 164 -22.40 -16.86 12.54
CA ARG A 164 -21.09 -17.51 12.31
C ARG A 164 -21.15 -18.56 11.23
N ALA A 165 -22.15 -19.45 11.27
CA ALA A 165 -22.34 -20.49 10.26
C ALA A 165 -22.55 -19.89 8.87
N GLU A 166 -23.35 -18.86 8.75
CA GLU A 166 -23.62 -18.16 7.48
C GLU A 166 -22.36 -17.44 6.95
N ALA A 167 -21.57 -16.81 7.81
CA ALA A 167 -20.29 -16.20 7.41
C ALA A 167 -19.29 -17.24 6.89
N VAL A 168 -19.29 -18.47 7.47
CA VAL A 168 -18.49 -19.59 6.97
C VAL A 168 -18.94 -20.00 5.55
N GLU A 169 -20.26 -20.15 5.33
CA GLU A 169 -20.79 -20.50 4.02
C GLU A 169 -20.42 -19.42 2.97
N LEU A 170 -20.53 -18.13 3.31
CA LEU A 170 -20.13 -17.04 2.43
C LEU A 170 -18.63 -17.09 2.06
N ALA A 171 -17.77 -17.48 3.00
CA ALA A 171 -16.33 -17.65 2.73
C ALA A 171 -16.10 -18.83 1.77
N VAL A 172 -16.81 -19.95 1.96
CA VAL A 172 -16.71 -21.13 1.08
C VAL A 172 -17.26 -20.82 -0.32
N GLU A 173 -18.38 -20.13 -0.43
CA GLU A 173 -18.93 -19.67 -1.71
C GLU A 173 -17.97 -18.74 -2.46
N ALA A 174 -17.20 -17.95 -1.73
CA ALA A 174 -16.16 -17.08 -2.29
C ALA A 174 -14.88 -17.84 -2.69
N GLY A 175 -14.79 -19.16 -2.44
CA GLY A 175 -13.68 -20.02 -2.86
C GLY A 175 -12.73 -20.44 -1.73
N ALA A 176 -13.11 -20.29 -0.47
CA ALA A 176 -12.30 -20.79 0.64
C ALA A 176 -12.44 -22.32 0.81
N VAL A 177 -11.33 -23.00 1.10
CA VAL A 177 -11.33 -24.40 1.53
C VAL A 177 -12.00 -24.51 2.89
N ARG A 178 -13.14 -25.20 2.98
CA ARG A 178 -14.03 -25.26 4.15
C ARG A 178 -13.30 -25.59 5.47
N GLU A 179 -12.38 -26.55 5.41
CA GLU A 179 -11.63 -27.03 6.58
C GLU A 179 -10.65 -26.01 7.14
N THR A 180 -10.33 -24.97 6.37
CA THR A 180 -9.42 -23.89 6.75
C THR A 180 -10.15 -22.64 7.22
N VAL A 181 -11.50 -22.63 7.11
CA VAL A 181 -12.28 -21.43 7.44
C VAL A 181 -12.40 -21.25 8.95
N GLU A 182 -11.97 -20.09 9.42
CA GLU A 182 -12.04 -19.65 10.81
C GLU A 182 -12.83 -18.35 10.93
N ILE A 183 -13.51 -18.17 12.06
CA ILE A 183 -14.14 -16.89 12.41
C ILE A 183 -13.03 -15.94 12.90
N ILE A 184 -12.82 -14.84 12.17
CA ILE A 184 -11.75 -13.88 12.44
C ILE A 184 -12.25 -12.59 13.12
N GLU A 185 -13.55 -12.29 13.01
CA GLU A 185 -14.14 -11.09 13.61
C GLU A 185 -15.60 -11.35 13.97
N VAL A 186 -16.02 -10.92 15.16
CA VAL A 186 -17.43 -10.83 15.57
C VAL A 186 -17.64 -9.48 16.23
N GLU A 187 -18.39 -8.62 15.60
CA GLU A 187 -18.86 -7.37 16.17
C GLU A 187 -20.35 -7.51 16.53
N ASP A 188 -20.73 -7.15 17.75
CA ASP A 188 -22.09 -7.18 18.25
C ASP A 188 -22.35 -5.85 18.98
N VAL A 189 -22.97 -4.91 18.27
CA VAL A 189 -23.10 -3.51 18.70
C VAL A 189 -24.55 -3.16 18.87
N PRO A 190 -25.00 -2.80 20.11
CA PRO A 190 -26.38 -2.38 20.36
C PRO A 190 -26.71 -1.07 19.66
N LEU A 191 -27.91 -0.97 19.10
CA LEU A 191 -28.40 0.22 18.42
C LEU A 191 -29.38 0.99 19.31
N ALA A 192 -28.89 2.04 19.98
CA ALA A 192 -29.61 2.79 21.00
C ALA A 192 -30.94 3.44 20.52
N TYR A 193 -31.09 3.65 19.21
CA TYR A 193 -32.26 4.31 18.62
C TYR A 193 -33.13 3.35 17.76
N TYR A 194 -32.94 2.05 17.93
CA TYR A 194 -33.71 1.02 17.21
C TYR A 194 -34.73 0.36 18.15
N PRO A 195 -35.93 0.00 17.67
CA PRO A 195 -36.93 -0.66 18.53
C PRO A 195 -36.45 -2.01 19.08
N GLY A 196 -36.77 -2.29 20.34
CA GLY A 196 -36.41 -3.53 21.01
C GLY A 196 -34.91 -3.64 21.31
N ASN A 197 -34.47 -4.85 21.71
CA ASN A 197 -33.07 -5.17 21.97
C ASN A 197 -32.35 -5.52 20.65
N THR A 198 -32.27 -4.53 19.73
CA THR A 198 -31.72 -4.72 18.38
C THR A 198 -30.24 -4.36 18.35
N ASN A 199 -29.43 -5.30 17.85
CA ASN A 199 -28.00 -5.13 17.66
C ASN A 199 -27.64 -5.22 16.18
N ARG A 200 -26.60 -4.50 15.79
CA ARG A 200 -25.88 -4.72 14.53
C ARG A 200 -24.84 -5.79 14.79
N VAL A 201 -25.03 -6.93 14.16
CA VAL A 201 -24.08 -8.05 14.21
C VAL A 201 -23.33 -8.13 12.90
N LYS A 202 -22.00 -8.10 12.99
CA LYS A 202 -21.11 -8.35 11.86
C LYS A 202 -20.19 -9.50 12.19
N VAL A 203 -20.17 -10.49 11.33
CA VAL A 203 -19.28 -11.66 11.45
C VAL A 203 -18.45 -11.77 10.19
N LYS A 204 -17.16 -11.98 10.36
CA LYS A 204 -16.23 -12.26 9.27
C LYS A 204 -15.55 -13.60 9.47
N ALA A 205 -15.63 -14.45 8.46
CA ALA A 205 -14.90 -15.70 8.37
C ALA A 205 -13.87 -15.64 7.24
N ALA A 206 -12.74 -16.32 7.39
CA ALA A 206 -11.73 -16.39 6.31
C ALA A 206 -11.04 -17.75 6.31
N GLY A 207 -10.69 -18.22 5.10
CA GLY A 207 -9.99 -19.47 4.87
C GLY A 207 -9.04 -19.38 3.68
N ASP A 208 -8.25 -20.41 3.47
CA ASP A 208 -7.30 -20.49 2.37
C ASP A 208 -8.05 -20.64 1.04
N LEU A 209 -7.52 -20.05 -0.03
CA LEU A 209 -8.06 -20.19 -1.38
C LEU A 209 -7.84 -21.63 -1.89
N VAL A 210 -8.82 -22.19 -2.63
CA VAL A 210 -8.72 -23.50 -3.29
C VAL A 210 -7.66 -23.48 -4.38
#